data_ad1c3d1cc21c5d3d1a71337ca88182ce
#
_entry.id   ad1c3d1cc21c5d3d1a71337ca88182ce
#
_cell.length_a   1.000
_cell.length_b   1.000
_cell.length_c   1.000
_cell.angle_alpha   90.00
_cell.angle_beta   90.00
_cell.angle_gamma   90.00
#
_symmetry.space_group_name_H-M   'P 1'
#
loop_
_entity.id
_entity.type
_entity.pdbx_description
1 polymer ?
#
loop_
_entity_poly.entity_id
_entity_poly.type
_entity_poly.pdbx_seq_one_letter_code
_entity_poly.pdbx_strand_id
1 'polypeptide(L)'
;MLVSAKEMLDKAKAGHYAVGHFNINNLEWAKAVLLTAQELKSPVILGVSEGAGKYMTGFKTVAAMVKAMDEELGITVPVALHLDHGTYEGCYKCIKAGFTSIMFDGSHYSIEENIEKTKELVAVAHRLGLSIEAEVGSIGGEEDGVIGMGECADPNECKAIADLGVDMLAAGICNIHGKYPANWPGLSFETLAAVQEKTGALPLVLHGGTGIPEDMIKKAIELGVSKINVNTECQLSFADATRKYIEAGKDLEGKGFDPRKLLAPGTDAIKATVKEKMELFGSVGKAE
;
A
#
# COMPACT_ATOMS: atom_id res chain seq x y z
N MET A 1 11.66 8.24 -11.95
CA MET A 1 11.12 7.26 -12.90
C MET A 1 10.39 6.15 -12.15
N LEU A 2 9.16 5.85 -12.55
CA LEU A 2 8.38 4.79 -11.92
C LEU A 2 8.99 3.41 -12.22
N VAL A 3 9.06 2.55 -11.20
CA VAL A 3 9.64 1.20 -11.28
C VAL A 3 8.66 0.16 -10.73
N SER A 4 8.89 -1.13 -11.05
CA SER A 4 8.17 -2.20 -10.37
C SER A 4 8.55 -2.26 -8.88
N ALA A 5 7.70 -2.83 -8.06
CA ALA A 5 7.99 -2.97 -6.62
C ALA A 5 8.96 -4.11 -6.30
N LYS A 6 9.28 -4.98 -7.27
CA LYS A 6 10.04 -6.21 -7.00
C LYS A 6 11.39 -5.93 -6.34
N GLU A 7 12.24 -5.14 -6.96
CA GLU A 7 13.61 -4.91 -6.46
C GLU A 7 13.63 -4.25 -5.09
N MET A 8 12.77 -3.22 -4.88
CA MET A 8 12.71 -2.54 -3.58
C MET A 8 12.23 -3.46 -2.46
N LEU A 9 11.32 -4.41 -2.76
CA LEU A 9 10.82 -5.36 -1.78
C LEU A 9 11.78 -6.51 -1.51
N ASP A 10 12.50 -6.98 -2.52
CA ASP A 10 13.57 -7.97 -2.34
C ASP A 10 14.68 -7.41 -1.43
N LYS A 11 15.08 -6.14 -1.65
CA LYS A 11 16.01 -5.43 -0.76
C LYS A 11 15.46 -5.25 0.65
N ALA A 12 14.17 -4.91 0.78
CA ALA A 12 13.51 -4.76 2.07
C ALA A 12 13.49 -6.08 2.84
N LYS A 13 13.14 -7.18 2.18
CA LYS A 13 13.15 -8.53 2.77
C LYS A 13 14.54 -8.89 3.28
N ALA A 14 15.56 -8.74 2.44
CA ALA A 14 16.94 -9.05 2.79
C ALA A 14 17.49 -8.13 3.89
N GLY A 15 17.07 -6.87 3.91
CA GLY A 15 17.52 -5.85 4.85
C GLY A 15 16.71 -5.74 6.15
N HIS A 16 15.68 -6.57 6.33
CA HIS A 16 14.78 -6.55 7.50
C HIS A 16 14.18 -5.16 7.77
N TYR A 17 13.65 -4.54 6.73
CA TYR A 17 12.82 -3.34 6.82
C TYR A 17 11.59 -3.50 5.93
N ALA A 18 10.63 -2.58 6.00
CA ALA A 18 9.48 -2.58 5.12
C ALA A 18 9.38 -1.28 4.32
N VAL A 19 8.94 -1.40 3.08
CA VAL A 19 8.57 -0.25 2.25
C VAL A 19 7.13 0.13 2.56
N GLY A 20 6.89 1.42 2.79
CA GLY A 20 5.55 1.95 2.97
C GLY A 20 4.77 1.96 1.65
N HIS A 21 3.55 1.43 1.71
CA HIS A 21 2.53 1.59 0.67
C HIS A 21 1.51 2.58 1.21
N PHE A 22 1.40 3.76 0.59
CA PHE A 22 0.45 4.79 0.97
C PHE A 22 -0.59 4.93 -0.13
N ASN A 23 -1.87 4.76 0.21
CA ASN A 23 -2.96 4.96 -0.73
C ASN A 23 -3.08 6.44 -1.07
N ILE A 24 -3.26 6.75 -2.35
CA ILE A 24 -3.45 8.11 -2.85
C ILE A 24 -4.88 8.29 -3.33
N ASN A 25 -5.46 9.48 -3.07
CA ASN A 25 -6.83 9.80 -3.45
C ASN A 25 -6.93 11.03 -4.37
N ASN A 26 -5.88 11.84 -4.44
CA ASN A 26 -5.83 13.05 -5.24
C ASN A 26 -4.39 13.56 -5.37
N LEU A 27 -4.23 14.74 -5.96
CA LEU A 27 -2.95 15.40 -6.19
C LEU A 27 -2.21 15.69 -4.87
N GLU A 28 -2.89 16.18 -3.85
CA GLU A 28 -2.30 16.53 -2.55
C GLU A 28 -1.69 15.31 -1.86
N TRP A 29 -2.38 14.15 -1.91
CA TRP A 29 -1.87 12.87 -1.39
C TRP A 29 -0.60 12.43 -2.12
N ALA A 30 -0.68 12.36 -3.45
CA ALA A 30 0.46 11.93 -4.26
C ALA A 30 1.68 12.82 -4.04
N LYS A 31 1.48 14.13 -4.02
CA LYS A 31 2.53 15.11 -3.77
C LYS A 31 3.15 14.98 -2.38
N ALA A 32 2.32 14.84 -1.34
CA ALA A 32 2.80 14.68 0.04
C ALA A 32 3.68 13.43 0.19
N VAL A 33 3.24 12.30 -0.35
CA VAL A 33 3.97 11.03 -0.27
C VAL A 33 5.28 11.09 -1.05
N LEU A 34 5.27 11.60 -2.29
CA LEU A 34 6.45 11.69 -3.15
C LEU A 34 7.51 12.62 -2.56
N LEU A 35 7.12 13.80 -2.08
CA LEU A 35 8.06 14.74 -1.47
C LEU A 35 8.68 14.19 -0.19
N THR A 36 7.91 13.52 0.65
CA THR A 36 8.41 12.91 1.88
C THR A 36 9.37 11.75 1.57
N ALA A 37 9.04 10.90 0.60
CA ALA A 37 9.92 9.83 0.16
C ALA A 37 11.26 10.36 -0.36
N GLN A 38 11.22 11.42 -1.17
CA GLN A 38 12.42 12.08 -1.70
C GLN A 38 13.28 12.70 -0.60
N GLU A 39 12.66 13.42 0.33
CA GLU A 39 13.36 14.03 1.48
C GLU A 39 14.06 12.98 2.34
N LEU A 40 13.39 11.88 2.63
CA LEU A 40 13.90 10.82 3.50
C LEU A 40 14.75 9.77 2.76
N LYS A 41 14.93 9.90 1.46
CA LYS A 41 15.59 8.90 0.61
C LYS A 41 15.05 7.49 0.85
N SER A 42 13.74 7.39 0.87
CA SER A 42 13.01 6.14 1.07
C SER A 42 12.38 5.67 -0.23
N PRO A 43 12.50 4.38 -0.59
CA PRO A 43 11.63 3.81 -1.61
C PRO A 43 10.18 3.90 -1.14
N VAL A 44 9.24 3.97 -2.07
CA VAL A 44 7.82 4.10 -1.73
C VAL A 44 6.91 3.46 -2.77
N ILE A 45 5.75 3.01 -2.32
CA ILE A 45 4.68 2.48 -3.17
C ILE A 45 3.46 3.40 -3.04
N LEU A 46 2.98 3.92 -4.15
CA LEU A 46 1.71 4.64 -4.24
C LEU A 46 0.61 3.64 -4.58
N GLY A 47 -0.28 3.38 -3.62
CA GLY A 47 -1.40 2.47 -3.80
C GLY A 47 -2.64 3.19 -4.33
N VAL A 48 -3.35 2.53 -5.23
CA VAL A 48 -4.61 3.03 -5.80
C VAL A 48 -5.62 1.89 -5.80
N SER A 49 -6.68 2.01 -5.00
CA SER A 49 -7.80 1.10 -5.06
C SER A 49 -8.67 1.38 -6.29
N GLU A 50 -9.55 0.45 -6.65
CA GLU A 50 -10.50 0.68 -7.76
C GLU A 50 -11.44 1.85 -7.45
N GLY A 51 -11.87 2.00 -6.18
CA GLY A 51 -12.66 3.13 -5.72
C GLY A 51 -11.93 4.46 -5.86
N ALA A 52 -10.68 4.54 -5.45
CA ALA A 52 -9.85 5.73 -5.62
C ALA A 52 -9.58 6.04 -7.11
N GLY A 53 -9.31 5.02 -7.91
CA GLY A 53 -9.15 5.18 -9.35
C GLY A 53 -10.40 5.76 -10.02
N LYS A 54 -11.58 5.28 -9.65
CA LYS A 54 -12.86 5.81 -10.11
C LYS A 54 -13.08 7.26 -9.66
N TYR A 55 -12.78 7.58 -8.40
CA TYR A 55 -12.85 8.94 -7.85
C TYR A 55 -11.97 9.92 -8.63
N MET A 56 -10.74 9.51 -8.96
CA MET A 56 -9.80 10.29 -9.77
C MET A 56 -10.07 10.24 -11.27
N THR A 57 -11.27 9.81 -11.69
CA THR A 57 -11.79 9.72 -13.06
C THR A 57 -11.30 8.53 -13.91
N GLY A 58 -10.34 7.76 -13.43
CA GLY A 58 -9.84 6.57 -14.09
C GLY A 58 -8.35 6.33 -13.94
N PHE A 59 -7.91 5.11 -14.16
CA PHE A 59 -6.52 4.72 -13.98
C PHE A 59 -5.53 5.43 -14.92
N LYS A 60 -5.96 5.80 -16.12
CA LYS A 60 -5.12 6.59 -17.03
C LYS A 60 -4.82 7.98 -16.48
N THR A 61 -5.82 8.63 -15.87
CA THR A 61 -5.65 9.92 -15.20
C THR A 61 -4.66 9.81 -14.05
N VAL A 62 -4.81 8.76 -13.23
CA VAL A 62 -3.90 8.49 -12.11
C VAL A 62 -2.47 8.28 -12.60
N ALA A 63 -2.27 7.40 -13.57
CA ALA A 63 -0.95 7.11 -14.12
C ALA A 63 -0.29 8.34 -14.75
N ALA A 64 -1.05 9.13 -15.51
CA ALA A 64 -0.56 10.37 -16.12
C ALA A 64 -0.17 11.41 -15.06
N MET A 65 -1.01 11.59 -14.03
CA MET A 65 -0.75 12.51 -12.91
C MET A 65 0.53 12.11 -12.17
N VAL A 66 0.64 10.87 -11.73
CA VAL A 66 1.79 10.41 -10.96
C VAL A 66 3.08 10.46 -11.76
N LYS A 67 3.04 10.07 -13.03
CA LYS A 67 4.20 10.16 -13.92
C LYS A 67 4.67 11.60 -14.12
N ALA A 68 3.75 12.51 -14.37
CA ALA A 68 4.09 13.92 -14.53
C ALA A 68 4.65 14.51 -13.21
N MET A 69 4.10 14.14 -12.06
CA MET A 69 4.60 14.59 -10.76
C MET A 69 6.00 14.04 -10.46
N ASP A 70 6.27 12.79 -10.79
CA ASP A 70 7.61 12.18 -10.66
C ASP A 70 8.67 13.00 -11.41
N GLU A 71 8.34 13.41 -12.64
CA GLU A 71 9.22 14.22 -13.50
C GLU A 71 9.35 15.66 -12.98
N GLU A 72 8.24 16.36 -12.77
CA GLU A 72 8.23 17.78 -12.35
C GLU A 72 8.82 18.02 -10.95
N LEU A 73 8.65 17.08 -10.03
CA LEU A 73 9.22 17.16 -8.69
C LEU A 73 10.67 16.68 -8.63
N GLY A 74 11.21 16.14 -9.73
CA GLY A 74 12.57 15.62 -9.79
C GLY A 74 12.81 14.45 -8.82
N ILE A 75 11.84 13.53 -8.75
CA ILE A 75 11.92 12.38 -7.85
C ILE A 75 13.01 11.41 -8.34
N THR A 76 13.94 11.07 -7.46
CA THR A 76 15.05 10.16 -7.75
C THR A 76 14.95 8.83 -7.00
N VAL A 77 14.17 8.78 -5.93
CA VAL A 77 13.92 7.53 -5.18
C VAL A 77 13.05 6.57 -5.99
N PRO A 78 13.20 5.25 -5.79
CA PRO A 78 12.32 4.27 -6.43
C PRO A 78 10.85 4.45 -6.00
N VAL A 79 9.96 4.60 -6.96
CA VAL A 79 8.52 4.73 -6.76
C VAL A 79 7.80 3.68 -7.60
N ALA A 80 6.96 2.87 -6.99
CA ALA A 80 6.04 1.98 -7.69
C ALA A 80 4.62 2.55 -7.65
N LEU A 81 3.94 2.53 -8.79
CA LEU A 81 2.50 2.83 -8.88
C LEU A 81 1.75 1.50 -8.91
N HIS A 82 0.98 1.23 -7.88
CA HIS A 82 0.44 -0.08 -7.54
C HIS A 82 -1.09 -0.07 -7.45
N LEU A 83 -1.75 -1.01 -8.14
CA LEU A 83 -3.17 -1.28 -7.94
C LEU A 83 -3.34 -2.06 -6.63
N ASP A 84 -4.18 -1.54 -5.73
CA ASP A 84 -4.50 -2.14 -4.44
C ASP A 84 -5.86 -2.85 -4.52
N HIS A 85 -5.96 -4.08 -3.99
CA HIS A 85 -7.16 -4.91 -4.02
C HIS A 85 -7.85 -4.97 -5.40
N GLY A 86 -7.08 -5.22 -6.45
CA GLY A 86 -7.60 -5.26 -7.80
C GLY A 86 -8.45 -6.50 -8.10
N THR A 87 -9.56 -6.30 -8.81
CA THR A 87 -10.26 -7.38 -9.48
C THR A 87 -9.42 -7.89 -10.67
N TYR A 88 -9.75 -9.09 -11.17
CA TYR A 88 -9.09 -9.64 -12.35
C TYR A 88 -9.12 -8.64 -13.54
N GLU A 89 -10.28 -8.02 -13.81
CA GLU A 89 -10.42 -6.99 -14.85
C GLU A 89 -9.67 -5.71 -14.51
N GLY A 90 -9.68 -5.29 -13.25
CA GLY A 90 -8.97 -4.11 -12.76
C GLY A 90 -7.47 -4.22 -12.99
N CYS A 91 -6.88 -5.40 -12.79
CA CYS A 91 -5.49 -5.67 -13.09
C CYS A 91 -5.15 -5.37 -14.57
N TYR A 92 -5.94 -5.86 -15.51
CA TYR A 92 -5.73 -5.57 -16.93
C TYR A 92 -5.90 -4.09 -17.28
N LYS A 93 -6.87 -3.41 -16.66
CA LYS A 93 -7.06 -1.96 -16.85
C LYS A 93 -5.85 -1.16 -16.38
N CYS A 94 -5.28 -1.51 -15.23
CA CYS A 94 -4.08 -0.86 -14.69
C CYS A 94 -2.83 -1.15 -15.51
N ILE A 95 -2.64 -2.38 -15.97
CA ILE A 95 -1.55 -2.73 -16.90
C ILE A 95 -1.63 -1.84 -18.15
N LYS A 96 -2.80 -1.70 -18.73
CA LYS A 96 -3.04 -0.88 -19.93
C LYS A 96 -2.87 0.62 -19.66
N ALA A 97 -3.15 1.06 -18.44
CA ALA A 97 -3.01 2.47 -18.05
C ALA A 97 -1.57 2.91 -17.77
N GLY A 98 -0.65 1.97 -17.56
CA GLY A 98 0.76 2.28 -17.30
C GLY A 98 1.17 2.17 -15.83
N PHE A 99 0.44 1.42 -15.01
CA PHE A 99 0.86 1.05 -13.66
C PHE A 99 2.11 0.16 -13.72
N THR A 100 2.95 0.23 -12.71
CA THR A 100 4.19 -0.54 -12.63
C THR A 100 4.09 -1.77 -11.73
N SER A 101 2.98 -1.88 -10.99
CA SER A 101 2.70 -2.95 -10.04
C SER A 101 1.20 -3.17 -9.91
N ILE A 102 0.78 -4.39 -9.71
CA ILE A 102 -0.63 -4.74 -9.53
C ILE A 102 -0.81 -5.73 -8.38
N MET A 103 -1.93 -5.63 -7.66
CA MET A 103 -2.41 -6.67 -6.78
C MET A 103 -3.68 -7.28 -7.37
N PHE A 104 -3.68 -8.60 -7.51
CA PHE A 104 -4.89 -9.37 -7.74
C PHE A 104 -5.41 -9.91 -6.42
N ASP A 105 -6.57 -9.43 -5.99
CA ASP A 105 -7.26 -9.94 -4.81
C ASP A 105 -8.14 -11.12 -5.19
N GLY A 106 -7.56 -12.32 -5.11
CA GLY A 106 -8.24 -13.58 -5.36
C GLY A 106 -8.87 -14.21 -4.12
N SER A 107 -8.86 -13.52 -2.98
CA SER A 107 -9.35 -14.07 -1.70
C SER A 107 -10.85 -14.39 -1.68
N HIS A 108 -11.62 -13.81 -2.60
CA HIS A 108 -13.06 -14.08 -2.77
C HIS A 108 -13.37 -15.36 -3.57
N TYR A 109 -12.38 -15.95 -4.21
CA TYR A 109 -12.50 -17.15 -5.00
C TYR A 109 -12.08 -18.39 -4.19
N SER A 110 -12.39 -19.60 -4.71
CA SER A 110 -11.72 -20.79 -4.22
C SER A 110 -10.21 -20.71 -4.44
N ILE A 111 -9.43 -21.47 -3.68
CA ILE A 111 -7.97 -21.46 -3.86
C ILE A 111 -7.57 -21.91 -5.26
N GLU A 112 -8.29 -22.86 -5.86
CA GLU A 112 -8.05 -23.34 -7.22
C GLU A 112 -8.25 -22.23 -8.25
N GLU A 113 -9.32 -21.46 -8.13
CA GLU A 113 -9.62 -20.34 -9.01
C GLU A 113 -8.65 -19.18 -8.80
N ASN A 114 -8.28 -18.88 -7.54
CA ASN A 114 -7.25 -17.91 -7.21
C ASN A 114 -5.91 -18.30 -7.89
N ILE A 115 -5.49 -19.55 -7.79
CA ILE A 115 -4.27 -20.08 -8.43
C ILE A 115 -4.33 -19.90 -9.95
N GLU A 116 -5.43 -20.27 -10.59
CA GLU A 116 -5.57 -20.18 -12.05
C GLU A 116 -5.45 -18.75 -12.54
N LYS A 117 -6.21 -17.83 -11.94
CA LYS A 117 -6.19 -16.40 -12.29
C LYS A 117 -4.85 -15.73 -11.98
N THR A 118 -4.27 -16.03 -10.82
CA THR A 118 -2.96 -15.50 -10.43
C THR A 118 -1.87 -15.97 -11.38
N LYS A 119 -1.86 -17.23 -11.77
CA LYS A 119 -0.89 -17.78 -12.73
C LYS A 119 -0.90 -17.04 -14.07
N GLU A 120 -2.07 -16.75 -14.59
CA GLU A 120 -2.23 -16.00 -15.83
C GLU A 120 -1.68 -14.57 -15.67
N LEU A 121 -2.09 -13.88 -14.61
CA LEU A 121 -1.67 -12.49 -14.35
C LEU A 121 -0.16 -12.37 -14.09
N VAL A 122 0.46 -13.35 -13.42
CA VAL A 122 1.93 -13.40 -13.26
C VAL A 122 2.61 -13.41 -14.62
N ALA A 123 2.17 -14.28 -15.53
CA ALA A 123 2.75 -14.37 -16.87
C ALA A 123 2.63 -13.04 -17.64
N VAL A 124 1.48 -12.37 -17.56
CA VAL A 124 1.24 -11.09 -18.23
C VAL A 124 2.07 -9.97 -17.59
N ALA A 125 2.04 -9.86 -16.27
CA ALA A 125 2.75 -8.81 -15.53
C ALA A 125 4.27 -8.90 -15.76
N HIS A 126 4.86 -10.08 -15.62
CA HIS A 126 6.30 -10.28 -15.80
C HIS A 126 6.77 -10.03 -17.23
N ARG A 127 5.97 -10.40 -18.22
CA ARG A 127 6.28 -10.10 -19.63
C ARG A 127 6.42 -8.60 -19.88
N LEU A 128 5.68 -7.79 -19.14
CA LEU A 128 5.67 -6.33 -19.27
C LEU A 128 6.56 -5.62 -18.23
N GLY A 129 7.28 -6.38 -17.40
CA GLY A 129 8.18 -5.84 -16.38
C GLY A 129 7.47 -5.26 -15.15
N LEU A 130 6.21 -5.64 -14.91
CA LEU A 130 5.45 -5.25 -13.72
C LEU A 130 5.66 -6.26 -12.59
N SER A 131 5.53 -5.80 -11.35
CA SER A 131 5.40 -6.66 -10.19
C SER A 131 3.94 -7.00 -9.89
N ILE A 132 3.72 -8.15 -9.27
CA ILE A 132 2.39 -8.62 -8.90
C ILE A 132 2.34 -9.12 -7.47
N GLU A 133 1.29 -8.71 -6.76
CA GLU A 133 0.88 -9.15 -5.43
C GLU A 133 -0.34 -10.06 -5.55
N ALA A 134 -0.38 -11.09 -4.71
CA ALA A 134 -1.56 -11.93 -4.52
C ALA A 134 -1.98 -11.94 -3.05
N GLU A 135 -3.17 -12.44 -2.76
CA GLU A 135 -3.72 -12.55 -1.40
C GLU A 135 -4.20 -13.97 -1.11
N VAL A 136 -3.89 -14.44 0.11
CA VAL A 136 -4.39 -15.70 0.67
C VAL A 136 -4.95 -15.45 2.07
N GLY A 137 -6.05 -16.11 2.41
CA GLY A 137 -6.90 -15.72 3.52
C GLY A 137 -7.69 -14.48 3.15
N SER A 138 -8.09 -13.68 4.11
CA SER A 138 -8.71 -12.39 3.81
C SER A 138 -8.39 -11.35 4.87
N ILE A 139 -8.36 -10.10 4.46
CA ILE A 139 -8.19 -8.96 5.34
C ILE A 139 -9.58 -8.54 5.83
N GLY A 140 -9.74 -8.37 7.14
CA GLY A 140 -10.99 -7.91 7.74
C GLY A 140 -11.18 -6.40 7.63
N GLY A 141 -12.29 -5.90 8.19
CA GLY A 141 -12.62 -4.47 8.20
C GLY A 141 -13.35 -4.01 6.95
N GLU A 142 -13.21 -2.76 6.59
CA GLU A 142 -13.88 -2.12 5.45
C GLU A 142 -12.86 -1.51 4.50
N GLU A 143 -12.94 -1.89 3.23
CA GLU A 143 -12.18 -1.27 2.13
C GLU A 143 -13.12 -1.07 0.92
N ASP A 144 -13.16 0.16 0.39
CA ASP A 144 -14.04 0.57 -0.73
C ASP A 144 -15.53 0.14 -0.56
N GLY A 145 -16.04 0.14 0.68
CA GLY A 145 -17.42 -0.24 0.99
C GLY A 145 -17.66 -1.76 1.12
N VAL A 146 -16.62 -2.57 0.97
CA VAL A 146 -16.68 -4.01 1.23
C VAL A 146 -16.28 -4.28 2.68
N ILE A 147 -17.14 -4.94 3.43
CA ILE A 147 -16.93 -5.27 4.84
C ILE A 147 -16.71 -6.77 4.97
N GLY A 148 -15.62 -7.16 5.66
CA GLY A 148 -15.27 -8.55 5.90
C GLY A 148 -14.84 -8.82 7.34
N MET A 149 -14.92 -10.09 7.77
CA MET A 149 -14.47 -10.54 9.09
C MET A 149 -12.95 -10.83 9.11
N GLY A 150 -12.35 -11.05 7.96
CA GLY A 150 -10.97 -11.51 7.84
C GLY A 150 -10.81 -12.99 8.17
N GLU A 151 -9.93 -13.65 7.46
CA GLU A 151 -9.55 -15.05 7.69
C GLU A 151 -8.04 -15.17 7.72
N CYS A 152 -7.53 -15.93 8.69
CA CYS A 152 -6.11 -16.25 8.71
C CYS A 152 -5.75 -17.14 7.51
N ALA A 153 -4.62 -16.82 6.88
CA ALA A 153 -4.14 -17.55 5.72
C ALA A 153 -3.71 -18.99 6.06
N ASP A 154 -4.00 -19.92 5.18
CA ASP A 154 -3.42 -21.27 5.22
C ASP A 154 -1.99 -21.21 4.63
N PRO A 155 -0.96 -21.62 5.40
CA PRO A 155 0.42 -21.59 4.91
C PRO A 155 0.68 -22.47 3.67
N ASN A 156 -0.06 -23.55 3.48
CA ASN A 156 0.07 -24.39 2.29
C ASN A 156 -0.54 -23.73 1.05
N GLU A 157 -1.65 -23.03 1.20
CA GLU A 157 -2.22 -22.21 0.13
C GLU A 157 -1.29 -21.04 -0.21
N CYS A 158 -0.66 -20.41 0.79
CA CYS A 158 0.36 -19.40 0.57
C CYS A 158 1.53 -19.93 -0.26
N LYS A 159 1.99 -21.14 0.05
CA LYS A 159 3.05 -21.79 -0.74
C LYS A 159 2.60 -22.03 -2.18
N ALA A 160 1.39 -22.53 -2.39
CA ALA A 160 0.86 -22.78 -3.73
C ALA A 160 0.82 -21.52 -4.59
N ILE A 161 0.41 -20.39 -4.01
CA ILE A 161 0.42 -19.08 -4.68
C ILE A 161 1.85 -18.57 -4.89
N ALA A 162 2.73 -18.69 -3.90
CA ALA A 162 4.14 -18.30 -4.02
C ALA A 162 4.87 -19.05 -5.15
N ASP A 163 4.59 -20.31 -5.30
CA ASP A 163 5.18 -21.18 -6.35
C ASP A 163 4.78 -20.74 -7.78
N LEU A 164 3.76 -19.91 -7.93
CA LEU A 164 3.39 -19.30 -9.23
C LEU A 164 4.32 -18.18 -9.69
N GLY A 165 5.18 -17.70 -8.79
CA GLY A 165 6.15 -16.63 -9.09
C GLY A 165 5.65 -15.21 -8.83
N VAL A 166 4.67 -15.03 -7.94
CA VAL A 166 4.29 -13.67 -7.48
C VAL A 166 5.50 -12.98 -6.83
N ASP A 167 5.52 -11.66 -6.87
CA ASP A 167 6.64 -10.88 -6.34
C ASP A 167 6.48 -10.53 -4.87
N MET A 168 5.26 -10.60 -4.37
CA MET A 168 4.89 -10.40 -2.97
C MET A 168 3.56 -11.04 -2.65
N LEU A 169 3.32 -11.35 -1.38
CA LEU A 169 2.12 -12.06 -0.93
C LEU A 169 1.51 -11.39 0.31
N ALA A 170 0.25 -10.99 0.21
CA ALA A 170 -0.57 -10.62 1.34
C ALA A 170 -1.18 -11.87 1.97
N ALA A 171 -0.88 -12.11 3.23
CA ALA A 171 -1.45 -13.19 4.01
C ALA A 171 -2.32 -12.62 5.13
N GLY A 172 -3.53 -13.10 5.28
CA GLY A 172 -4.38 -12.75 6.42
C GLY A 172 -3.76 -13.24 7.73
N ILE A 173 -3.50 -12.33 8.65
CA ILE A 173 -2.91 -12.62 9.98
C ILE A 173 -3.68 -11.92 11.09
N CYS A 174 -4.99 -11.86 11.00
CA CYS A 174 -5.91 -11.13 11.89
C CYS A 174 -5.78 -9.60 11.78
N ASN A 175 -5.21 -9.10 10.72
CA ASN A 175 -5.17 -7.69 10.36
C ASN A 175 -6.48 -7.25 9.70
N ILE A 176 -6.83 -5.98 9.87
CA ILE A 176 -8.05 -5.39 9.32
C ILE A 176 -7.78 -4.03 8.68
N HIS A 177 -8.61 -3.65 7.72
CA HIS A 177 -8.67 -2.30 7.21
C HIS A 177 -9.39 -1.36 8.18
N GLY A 178 -8.97 -0.11 8.23
CA GLY A 178 -9.58 0.92 9.08
C GLY A 178 -9.06 0.91 10.52
N LYS A 179 -9.94 1.25 11.45
CA LYS A 179 -9.60 1.33 12.89
C LYS A 179 -9.76 -0.01 13.56
N TYR A 180 -8.72 -0.42 14.29
CA TYR A 180 -8.79 -1.63 15.11
C TYR A 180 -9.70 -1.43 16.32
N PRO A 181 -10.58 -2.41 16.63
CA PRO A 181 -11.40 -2.35 17.82
C PRO A 181 -10.55 -2.51 19.09
N ALA A 182 -11.05 -1.98 20.22
CA ALA A 182 -10.32 -2.04 21.51
C ALA A 182 -10.04 -3.47 22.01
N ASN A 183 -10.87 -4.44 21.60
CA ASN A 183 -10.71 -5.85 21.94
C ASN A 183 -9.97 -6.67 20.89
N TRP A 184 -9.31 -6.03 19.95
CA TRP A 184 -8.51 -6.74 18.94
C TRP A 184 -7.37 -7.53 19.61
N PRO A 185 -7.23 -8.84 19.30
CA PRO A 185 -6.27 -9.70 19.98
C PRO A 185 -4.81 -9.51 19.54
N GLY A 186 -4.58 -8.70 18.51
CA GLY A 186 -3.27 -8.53 17.88
C GLY A 186 -3.09 -9.35 16.62
N LEU A 187 -1.94 -9.19 15.99
CA LEU A 187 -1.55 -9.96 14.81
C LEU A 187 -1.26 -11.43 15.18
N SER A 188 -1.63 -12.34 14.30
CA SER A 188 -1.27 -13.76 14.43
C SER A 188 0.17 -14.00 13.96
N PHE A 189 1.13 -13.86 14.87
CA PHE A 189 2.54 -14.15 14.56
C PHE A 189 2.82 -15.61 14.31
N GLU A 190 1.99 -16.52 14.88
CA GLU A 190 2.05 -17.95 14.59
C GLU A 190 1.76 -18.21 13.10
N THR A 191 0.68 -17.63 12.57
CA THR A 191 0.34 -17.72 11.15
C THR A 191 1.45 -17.10 10.29
N LEU A 192 1.92 -15.90 10.64
CA LEU A 192 2.97 -15.21 9.89
C LEU A 192 4.27 -16.03 9.82
N ALA A 193 4.71 -16.61 10.94
CA ALA A 193 5.90 -17.45 10.98
C ALA A 193 5.73 -18.73 10.11
N ALA A 194 4.56 -19.37 10.15
CA ALA A 194 4.27 -20.53 9.34
C ALA A 194 4.24 -20.18 7.83
N VAL A 195 3.67 -19.06 7.47
CA VAL A 195 3.69 -18.55 6.08
C VAL A 195 5.12 -18.26 5.64
N GLN A 196 5.91 -17.57 6.45
CA GLN A 196 7.32 -17.29 6.16
C GLN A 196 8.13 -18.56 5.92
N GLU A 197 7.95 -19.58 6.76
CA GLU A 197 8.63 -20.87 6.60
C GLU A 197 8.31 -21.52 5.25
N LYS A 198 7.04 -21.44 4.82
CA LYS A 198 6.59 -22.02 3.55
C LYS A 198 6.98 -21.23 2.31
N THR A 199 7.09 -19.92 2.42
CA THR A 199 7.30 -19.01 1.27
C THR A 199 8.75 -18.53 1.14
N GLY A 200 9.59 -18.74 2.16
CA GLY A 200 11.02 -18.47 2.11
C GLY A 200 11.36 -17.00 1.88
N ALA A 201 12.06 -16.72 0.78
CA ALA A 201 12.55 -15.39 0.44
C ALA A 201 11.47 -14.43 -0.11
N LEU A 202 10.23 -14.90 -0.33
CA LEU A 202 9.16 -14.05 -0.86
C LEU A 202 8.83 -12.91 0.11
N PRO A 203 8.83 -11.64 -0.34
CA PRO A 203 8.33 -10.53 0.45
C PRO A 203 6.87 -10.73 0.87
N LEU A 204 6.58 -10.54 2.16
CA LEU A 204 5.22 -10.60 2.70
C LEU A 204 4.67 -9.19 2.90
N VAL A 205 3.36 -9.06 2.74
CA VAL A 205 2.65 -7.78 2.80
C VAL A 205 1.70 -7.77 3.98
N LEU A 206 1.75 -6.69 4.77
CA LEU A 206 0.81 -6.40 5.83
C LEU A 206 -0.15 -5.29 5.39
N HIS A 207 -1.41 -5.64 5.15
CA HIS A 207 -2.48 -4.68 4.93
C HIS A 207 -3.02 -4.15 6.27
N GLY A 208 -3.70 -2.99 6.24
CA GLY A 208 -4.32 -2.42 7.43
C GLY A 208 -3.31 -1.97 8.49
N GLY A 209 -2.26 -1.30 8.09
CA GLY A 209 -1.17 -0.87 8.98
C GLY A 209 -1.51 0.25 9.98
N THR A 210 -2.71 0.83 9.89
CA THR A 210 -3.13 1.95 10.74
C THR A 210 -3.38 1.49 12.18
N GLY A 211 -2.66 2.10 13.14
CA GLY A 211 -2.93 1.90 14.57
C GLY A 211 -2.43 0.57 15.16
N ILE A 212 -1.64 -0.19 14.41
CA ILE A 212 -0.96 -1.37 14.96
C ILE A 212 0.19 -0.88 15.87
N PRO A 213 0.34 -1.45 17.10
CA PRO A 213 1.45 -1.10 17.98
C PRO A 213 2.83 -1.27 17.32
N GLU A 214 3.76 -0.37 17.62
CA GLU A 214 5.10 -0.35 17.01
C GLU A 214 5.89 -1.65 17.21
N ASP A 215 5.78 -2.26 18.38
CA ASP A 215 6.43 -3.54 18.69
C ASP A 215 5.90 -4.68 17.81
N MET A 216 4.60 -4.68 17.49
CA MET A 216 3.99 -5.64 16.59
C MET A 216 4.44 -5.40 15.14
N ILE A 217 4.56 -4.15 14.71
CA ILE A 217 5.08 -3.80 13.37
C ILE A 217 6.53 -4.30 13.25
N LYS A 218 7.37 -4.01 14.22
CA LYS A 218 8.77 -4.46 14.22
C LYS A 218 8.89 -5.98 14.17
N LYS A 219 8.09 -6.68 14.97
CA LYS A 219 8.05 -8.15 14.96
C LYS A 219 7.56 -8.72 13.63
N ALA A 220 6.56 -8.10 13.02
CA ALA A 220 6.08 -8.51 11.69
C ALA A 220 7.18 -8.36 10.62
N ILE A 221 7.96 -7.27 10.67
CA ILE A 221 9.10 -7.06 9.76
C ILE A 221 10.19 -8.12 9.99
N GLU A 222 10.52 -8.44 11.22
CA GLU A 222 11.47 -9.53 11.56
C GLU A 222 11.02 -10.87 11.00
N LEU A 223 9.69 -11.11 10.93
CA LEU A 223 9.08 -12.32 10.39
C LEU A 223 8.81 -12.24 8.88
N GLY A 224 9.36 -11.26 8.17
CA GLY A 224 9.38 -11.23 6.72
C GLY A 224 8.42 -10.28 6.05
N VAL A 225 7.65 -9.48 6.79
CA VAL A 225 6.87 -8.39 6.21
C VAL A 225 7.82 -7.35 5.63
N SER A 226 7.63 -7.04 4.35
CA SER A 226 8.51 -6.15 3.58
C SER A 226 7.75 -5.00 2.90
N LYS A 227 6.42 -5.02 2.96
CA LYS A 227 5.51 -3.97 2.50
C LYS A 227 4.41 -3.81 3.55
N ILE A 228 4.12 -2.58 3.92
CA ILE A 228 3.05 -2.27 4.88
C ILE A 228 2.14 -1.20 4.29
N ASN A 229 0.86 -1.51 4.19
CA ASN A 229 -0.16 -0.61 3.66
C ASN A 229 -0.70 0.31 4.74
N VAL A 230 -0.69 1.61 4.47
CA VAL A 230 -1.23 2.67 5.34
C VAL A 230 -2.17 3.54 4.52
N ASN A 231 -3.43 3.60 4.89
CA ASN A 231 -4.45 4.43 4.27
C ASN A 231 -5.18 5.31 5.30
N THR A 232 -5.92 4.70 6.20
CA THR A 232 -6.83 5.37 7.14
C THR A 232 -6.11 6.42 8.00
N GLU A 233 -4.89 6.17 8.44
CA GLU A 233 -4.14 7.09 9.30
C GLU A 233 -3.84 8.42 8.60
N CYS A 234 -3.47 8.37 7.32
CA CYS A 234 -3.29 9.58 6.51
C CYS A 234 -4.62 10.34 6.32
N GLN A 235 -5.72 9.62 6.10
CA GLN A 235 -7.04 10.22 5.96
C GLN A 235 -7.48 10.93 7.25
N LEU A 236 -7.27 10.30 8.40
CA LEU A 236 -7.57 10.89 9.71
C LEU A 236 -6.73 12.12 10.01
N SER A 237 -5.43 12.07 9.71
CA SER A 237 -4.51 13.21 9.90
C SER A 237 -4.91 14.39 9.03
N PHE A 238 -5.23 14.15 7.76
CA PHE A 238 -5.71 15.17 6.84
C PHE A 238 -7.02 15.80 7.32
N ALA A 239 -7.99 15.00 7.72
CA ALA A 239 -9.29 15.46 8.18
C ALA A 239 -9.17 16.29 9.47
N ASP A 240 -8.36 15.87 10.42
CA ASP A 240 -8.14 16.57 11.69
C ASP A 240 -7.48 17.95 11.47
N ALA A 241 -6.42 18.00 10.67
CA ALA A 241 -5.73 19.25 10.37
C ALA A 241 -6.62 20.24 9.60
N THR A 242 -7.42 19.77 8.67
CA THR A 242 -8.39 20.57 7.91
C THR A 242 -9.49 21.11 8.83
N ARG A 243 -10.01 20.27 9.73
CA ARG A 243 -11.01 20.70 10.74
C ARG A 243 -10.45 21.78 11.63
N LYS A 244 -9.25 21.61 12.18
CA LYS A 244 -8.60 22.62 13.03
C LYS A 244 -8.40 23.94 12.33
N TYR A 245 -8.05 23.93 11.05
CA TYR A 245 -7.93 25.13 10.23
C TYR A 245 -9.25 25.88 10.13
N ILE A 246 -10.35 25.19 9.88
CA ILE A 246 -11.70 25.76 9.78
C ILE A 246 -12.20 26.23 11.15
N GLU A 247 -12.07 25.41 12.19
CA GLU A 247 -12.49 25.78 13.55
C GLU A 247 -11.75 27.02 14.09
N ALA A 248 -10.50 27.23 13.67
CA ALA A 248 -9.73 28.42 13.98
C ALA A 248 -10.13 29.67 13.13
N GLY A 249 -11.12 29.55 12.24
CA GLY A 249 -11.58 30.62 11.37
C GLY A 249 -10.60 31.06 10.29
N LYS A 250 -9.56 30.26 10.02
CA LYS A 250 -8.51 30.59 9.05
C LYS A 250 -9.03 30.72 7.62
N ASP A 251 -10.07 29.96 7.27
CA ASP A 251 -10.76 30.01 5.97
C ASP A 251 -11.47 31.38 5.75
N LEU A 252 -11.79 32.09 6.82
CA LEU A 252 -12.44 33.41 6.80
C LEU A 252 -11.45 34.58 6.76
N GLU A 253 -10.16 34.33 6.98
CA GLU A 253 -9.11 35.35 6.98
C GLU A 253 -8.51 35.53 5.58
N GLY A 254 -8.63 36.73 5.00
CA GLY A 254 -8.07 37.02 3.67
C GLY A 254 -8.60 36.07 2.61
N LYS A 255 -7.69 35.31 1.97
CA LYS A 255 -8.01 34.26 1.01
C LYS A 255 -7.81 32.86 1.61
N GLY A 256 -8.06 32.64 2.88
CA GLY A 256 -7.93 31.34 3.55
C GLY A 256 -8.83 30.25 2.98
N PHE A 257 -9.90 30.60 2.26
CA PHE A 257 -10.79 29.69 1.56
C PHE A 257 -10.21 29.18 0.22
N ASP A 258 -9.12 29.77 -0.30
CA ASP A 258 -8.45 29.27 -1.49
C ASP A 258 -7.98 27.83 -1.24
N PRO A 259 -8.35 26.83 -2.11
CA PRO A 259 -8.00 25.42 -1.88
C PRO A 259 -6.50 25.19 -1.71
N ARG A 260 -5.64 26.01 -2.30
CA ARG A 260 -4.19 25.93 -2.11
C ARG A 260 -3.76 26.25 -0.67
N LYS A 261 -4.56 27.03 0.07
CA LYS A 261 -4.36 27.35 1.49
C LYS A 261 -5.17 26.43 2.41
N LEU A 262 -6.43 26.19 2.04
CA LEU A 262 -7.35 25.36 2.81
C LEU A 262 -6.83 23.92 2.97
N LEU A 263 -6.24 23.34 1.90
CA LEU A 263 -5.76 21.97 1.89
C LEU A 263 -4.30 21.81 2.37
N ALA A 264 -3.57 22.93 2.54
CA ALA A 264 -2.16 22.87 2.93
C ALA A 264 -1.92 22.23 4.31
N PRO A 265 -2.66 22.57 5.38
CA PRO A 265 -2.48 21.92 6.69
C PRO A 265 -2.71 20.40 6.65
N GLY A 266 -3.72 19.97 5.91
CA GLY A 266 -3.98 18.53 5.70
C GLY A 266 -2.87 17.83 4.94
N THR A 267 -2.34 18.48 3.89
CA THR A 267 -1.20 17.96 3.12
C THR A 267 0.04 17.83 4.01
N ASP A 268 0.33 18.81 4.85
CA ASP A 268 1.44 18.76 5.81
C ASP A 268 1.25 17.65 6.85
N ALA A 269 0.01 17.42 7.29
CA ALA A 269 -0.31 16.33 8.21
C ALA A 269 -0.08 14.96 7.58
N ILE A 270 -0.39 14.76 6.30
CA ILE A 270 -0.05 13.55 5.56
C ILE A 270 1.46 13.35 5.52
N LYS A 271 2.24 14.38 5.20
CA LYS A 271 3.71 14.31 5.21
C LYS A 271 4.26 13.86 6.56
N ALA A 272 3.75 14.41 7.66
CA ALA A 272 4.16 14.03 9.01
C ALA A 272 3.85 12.56 9.31
N THR A 273 2.67 12.07 8.94
CA THR A 273 2.27 10.67 9.11
C THR A 273 3.14 9.74 8.26
N VAL A 274 3.38 10.07 7.01
CA VAL A 274 4.22 9.29 6.09
C VAL A 274 5.66 9.20 6.62
N LYS A 275 6.21 10.31 7.09
CA LYS A 275 7.54 10.36 7.72
C LYS A 275 7.64 9.42 8.92
N GLU A 276 6.70 9.51 9.84
CA GLU A 276 6.63 8.64 11.03
C GLU A 276 6.61 7.16 10.62
N LYS A 277 5.81 6.80 9.62
CA LYS A 277 5.73 5.41 9.14
C LYS A 277 7.02 4.96 8.46
N MET A 278 7.64 5.79 7.62
CA MET A 278 8.93 5.45 6.99
C MET A 278 10.04 5.23 8.04
N GLU A 279 10.06 6.04 9.09
CA GLU A 279 10.97 5.87 10.23
C GLU A 279 10.70 4.57 10.99
N LEU A 280 9.43 4.28 11.31
CA LEU A 280 9.02 3.05 12.00
C LEU A 280 9.34 1.80 11.18
N PHE A 281 9.11 1.83 9.87
CA PHE A 281 9.33 0.69 8.96
C PHE A 281 10.82 0.49 8.61
N GLY A 282 11.68 1.45 8.95
CA GLY A 282 13.12 1.38 8.70
C GLY A 282 13.54 1.64 7.26
N SER A 283 12.68 2.27 6.43
CA SER A 283 12.94 2.52 5.02
C SER A 283 13.72 3.81 4.74
N VAL A 284 13.92 4.67 5.72
CA VAL A 284 14.69 5.91 5.58
C VAL A 284 16.12 5.62 5.14
N GLY A 285 16.59 6.28 4.09
CA GLY A 285 17.93 6.08 3.53
C GLY A 285 18.11 4.80 2.72
N LYS A 286 17.03 4.09 2.39
CA LYS A 286 17.08 2.80 1.68
C LYS A 286 16.82 2.90 0.16
N ALA A 287 16.81 4.11 -0.36
CA ALA A 287 16.57 4.36 -1.80
C ALA A 287 17.81 4.16 -2.70
N GLU A 288 18.95 3.79 -2.14
CA GLU A 288 20.20 3.55 -2.87
C GLU A 288 20.28 2.16 -3.51
#